data_f1799f79502a1004bcaeffc7be7b248f
#
_entry.id   f1799f79502a1004bcaeffc7be7b248f
#
_cell.length_a   1.000
_cell.length_b   1.000
_cell.length_c   1.000
_cell.angle_alpha   90.00
_cell.angle_beta   90.00
_cell.angle_gamma   90.00
#
_symmetry.space_group_name_H-M   'P 1'
#
loop_
_entity.id
_entity.type
_entity.pdbx_description
1 polymer ?
#
loop_
_entity_poly.entity_id
_entity_poly.type
_entity_poly.pdbx_seq_one_letter_code
_entity_poly.pdbx_strand_id
1 'polypeptide(L)'
;YILILFLFSVFVNAQEINWLTMNEALAKQKEQPKKIMIDMYTVWCGPCKMLDRNTFSNKKLAEYVNANYYAVKFNAEGDEGVDFNGQTFSNPNYDPAKAKRRNSQHQMAQYFGTRSYPTILFLGENAEFLAPIPGYRTAPQLELYLKLFGEDLYKTINSQEAFNAYAKSFKSSF
;
A
#
# COMPACT_ATOMS: atom_id res chain seq x y z
N TYR A 1 -25.44 29.75 41.46
CA TYR A 1 -25.42 29.14 40.12
C TYR A 1 -24.05 28.50 39.92
N ILE A 2 -24.02 27.13 39.91
CA ILE A 2 -22.76 26.37 39.61
C ILE A 2 -22.72 26.11 38.12
N LEU A 3 -21.75 26.69 37.41
CA LEU A 3 -21.48 26.49 36.00
C LEU A 3 -20.64 25.21 35.87
N ILE A 4 -21.28 24.09 35.46
CA ILE A 4 -20.56 22.84 35.17
C ILE A 4 -19.97 22.96 33.77
N LEU A 5 -18.64 23.18 33.68
CA LEU A 5 -17.91 23.11 32.42
C LEU A 5 -17.75 21.65 32.02
N PHE A 6 -18.48 21.20 30.99
CA PHE A 6 -18.24 19.92 30.32
C PHE A 6 -16.97 20.01 29.47
N LEU A 7 -15.87 19.48 29.99
CA LEU A 7 -14.65 19.27 29.21
C LEU A 7 -14.89 18.10 28.23
N PHE A 8 -15.18 18.44 26.98
CA PHE A 8 -15.17 17.47 25.88
C PHE A 8 -13.72 17.10 25.60
N SER A 9 -13.29 15.92 26.08
CA SER A 9 -11.99 15.33 25.69
C SER A 9 -12.08 14.88 24.25
N VAL A 10 -11.53 15.67 23.32
CA VAL A 10 -11.33 15.26 21.93
C VAL A 10 -10.19 14.23 21.94
N PHE A 11 -10.53 12.95 21.88
CA PHE A 11 -9.56 11.90 21.60
C PHE A 11 -9.05 12.09 20.16
N VAL A 12 -7.89 12.69 20.00
CA VAL A 12 -7.16 12.70 18.73
C VAL A 12 -6.59 11.29 18.56
N ASN A 13 -7.38 10.40 17.94
CA ASN A 13 -6.85 9.15 17.46
C ASN A 13 -5.79 9.45 16.41
N ALA A 14 -4.57 8.97 16.61
CA ALA A 14 -3.56 9.00 15.57
C ALA A 14 -4.09 8.21 14.36
N GLN A 15 -4.24 8.88 13.22
CA GLN A 15 -4.71 8.23 12.00
C GLN A 15 -3.65 7.23 11.55
N GLU A 16 -3.98 5.95 11.59
CA GLU A 16 -3.17 4.86 11.05
C GLU A 16 -3.74 4.40 9.71
N ILE A 17 -2.92 3.74 8.88
CA ILE A 17 -3.42 3.14 7.64
C ILE A 17 -4.33 1.96 7.98
N ASN A 18 -5.51 1.93 7.39
CA ASN A 18 -6.48 0.84 7.51
C ASN A 18 -6.06 -0.32 6.59
N TRP A 19 -5.15 -1.15 7.07
CA TRP A 19 -4.66 -2.29 6.32
C TRP A 19 -5.72 -3.39 6.15
N LEU A 20 -5.82 -3.90 4.94
CA LEU A 20 -6.70 -4.98 4.52
C LEU A 20 -5.88 -6.17 4.02
N THR A 21 -6.50 -7.36 4.02
CA THR A 21 -6.06 -8.46 3.18
C THR A 21 -6.39 -8.18 1.71
N MET A 22 -5.76 -8.92 0.79
CA MET A 22 -6.04 -8.74 -0.65
C MET A 22 -7.51 -9.04 -0.98
N ASN A 23 -8.07 -10.11 -0.43
CA ASN A 23 -9.46 -10.50 -0.67
C ASN A 23 -10.46 -9.46 -0.12
N GLU A 24 -10.20 -8.88 1.07
CA GLU A 24 -11.03 -7.79 1.62
C GLU A 24 -11.01 -6.55 0.74
N ALA A 25 -9.83 -6.16 0.25
CA ALA A 25 -9.70 -5.01 -0.64
C ALA A 25 -10.45 -5.22 -1.95
N LEU A 26 -10.34 -6.41 -2.56
CA LEU A 26 -11.04 -6.78 -3.78
C LEU A 26 -12.57 -6.84 -3.57
N ALA A 27 -13.03 -7.35 -2.43
CA ALA A 27 -14.45 -7.36 -2.09
C ALA A 27 -15.01 -5.93 -1.96
N LYS A 28 -14.30 -5.07 -1.22
CA LYS A 28 -14.67 -3.64 -1.09
C LYS A 28 -14.65 -2.92 -2.44
N GLN A 29 -13.68 -3.21 -3.30
CA GLN A 29 -13.56 -2.58 -4.61
C GLN A 29 -14.74 -2.92 -5.55
N LYS A 30 -15.31 -4.11 -5.44
CA LYS A 30 -16.52 -4.50 -6.18
C LYS A 30 -17.76 -3.71 -5.75
N GLU A 31 -17.86 -3.35 -4.47
CA GLU A 31 -18.98 -2.57 -3.93
C GLU A 31 -18.78 -1.07 -4.19
N GLN A 32 -17.58 -0.57 -3.96
CA GLN A 32 -17.19 0.82 -4.15
C GLN A 32 -15.85 0.87 -4.87
N PRO A 33 -15.82 1.17 -6.17
CA PRO A 33 -14.59 1.30 -6.95
C PRO A 33 -13.63 2.32 -6.32
N LYS A 34 -12.44 1.86 -5.96
CA LYS A 34 -11.34 2.66 -5.44
C LYS A 34 -10.03 1.94 -5.76
N LYS A 35 -8.97 2.68 -6.02
CA LYS A 35 -7.63 2.11 -6.29
C LYS A 35 -7.11 1.30 -5.10
N ILE A 36 -6.25 0.33 -5.37
CA ILE A 36 -5.60 -0.47 -4.33
C ILE A 36 -4.11 -0.12 -4.29
N MET A 37 -3.59 0.13 -3.10
CA MET A 37 -2.16 0.22 -2.82
C MET A 37 -1.74 -1.02 -2.05
N ILE A 38 -0.76 -1.78 -2.56
CA ILE A 38 -0.28 -3.00 -1.91
C ILE A 38 1.16 -2.80 -1.44
N ASP A 39 1.41 -2.97 -0.15
CA ASP A 39 2.76 -3.14 0.38
C ASP A 39 3.15 -4.62 0.32
N MET A 40 3.96 -4.97 -0.68
CA MET A 40 4.59 -6.28 -0.81
C MET A 40 5.81 -6.35 0.09
N TYR A 41 5.69 -7.06 1.20
CA TYR A 41 6.76 -7.19 2.20
C TYR A 41 7.13 -8.65 2.46
N THR A 42 8.19 -8.87 3.23
CA THR A 42 8.49 -10.16 3.87
C THR A 42 8.86 -9.95 5.33
N VAL A 43 8.65 -10.95 6.17
CA VAL A 43 8.86 -10.86 7.63
C VAL A 43 10.30 -10.59 8.04
N TRP A 44 11.26 -10.99 7.21
CA TRP A 44 12.71 -10.82 7.45
C TRP A 44 13.28 -9.52 6.86
N CYS A 45 12.48 -8.77 6.06
CA CYS A 45 12.93 -7.59 5.33
C CYS A 45 13.16 -6.38 6.25
N GLY A 46 14.40 -6.01 6.46
CA GLY A 46 14.79 -4.83 7.25
C GLY A 46 14.22 -3.51 6.70
N PRO A 47 14.40 -3.21 5.39
CA PRO A 47 13.83 -2.00 4.76
C PRO A 47 12.30 -1.93 4.83
N CYS A 48 11.57 -3.08 4.86
CA CYS A 48 10.12 -3.09 5.04
C CYS A 48 9.73 -2.58 6.44
N LYS A 49 10.45 -3.05 7.48
CA LYS A 49 10.26 -2.55 8.85
C LYS A 49 10.58 -1.06 8.99
N MET A 50 11.54 -0.55 8.19
CA MET A 50 11.82 0.89 8.13
C MET A 50 10.67 1.65 7.45
N LEU A 51 10.08 1.09 6.38
CA LEU A 51 8.92 1.67 5.70
C LEU A 51 7.73 1.79 6.66
N ASP A 52 7.43 0.73 7.42
CA ASP A 52 6.38 0.75 8.45
C ASP A 52 6.61 1.86 9.47
N ARG A 53 7.81 1.90 10.04
CA ARG A 53 8.12 2.80 11.16
C ARG A 53 8.28 4.26 10.75
N ASN A 54 8.83 4.54 9.56
CA ASN A 54 9.24 5.90 9.19
C ASN A 54 8.33 6.54 8.14
N THR A 55 7.60 5.74 7.36
CA THR A 55 6.77 6.23 6.24
C THR A 55 5.30 6.03 6.52
N PHE A 56 4.87 4.81 6.82
CA PHE A 56 3.45 4.53 7.06
C PHE A 56 2.94 5.07 8.40
N SER A 57 3.82 5.42 9.34
CA SER A 57 3.47 6.12 10.58
C SER A 57 3.23 7.64 10.39
N ASN A 58 3.50 8.19 9.19
CA ASN A 58 3.21 9.59 8.90
C ASN A 58 1.69 9.79 8.80
N LYS A 59 1.13 10.65 9.67
CA LYS A 59 -0.32 10.88 9.77
C LYS A 59 -0.94 11.38 8.48
N LYS A 60 -0.33 12.36 7.82
CA LYS A 60 -0.85 12.92 6.55
C LYS A 60 -0.86 11.87 5.43
N LEU A 61 0.19 11.03 5.38
CA LEU A 61 0.24 9.92 4.44
C LEU A 61 -0.89 8.92 4.73
N ALA A 62 -1.08 8.54 5.99
CA ALA A 62 -2.14 7.62 6.39
C ALA A 62 -3.54 8.16 6.06
N GLU A 63 -3.79 9.44 6.34
CA GLU A 63 -5.04 10.12 5.97
C GLU A 63 -5.27 10.08 4.46
N TYR A 64 -4.25 10.41 3.67
CA TYR A 64 -4.35 10.40 2.21
C TYR A 64 -4.60 8.99 1.65
N VAL A 65 -3.85 8.00 2.16
CA VAL A 65 -4.02 6.59 1.75
C VAL A 65 -5.42 6.09 2.07
N ASN A 66 -5.91 6.29 3.28
CA ASN A 66 -7.25 5.85 3.70
C ASN A 66 -8.37 6.51 2.87
N ALA A 67 -8.20 7.78 2.49
CA ALA A 67 -9.17 8.49 1.66
C ALA A 67 -9.21 7.97 0.22
N ASN A 68 -8.05 7.68 -0.39
CA ASN A 68 -7.92 7.47 -1.82
C ASN A 68 -7.69 6.02 -2.24
N TYR A 69 -7.33 5.13 -1.30
CA TYR A 69 -6.95 3.74 -1.58
C TYR A 69 -7.60 2.75 -0.64
N TYR A 70 -7.77 1.52 -1.09
CA TYR A 70 -7.78 0.35 -0.23
C TYR A 70 -6.32 -0.09 -0.03
N ALA A 71 -5.83 0.00 1.20
CA ALA A 71 -4.45 -0.33 1.51
C ALA A 71 -4.34 -1.82 1.88
N VAL A 72 -3.48 -2.56 1.18
CA VAL A 72 -3.24 -3.98 1.40
C VAL A 72 -1.83 -4.20 1.94
N LYS A 73 -1.73 -4.97 3.02
CA LYS A 73 -0.45 -5.45 3.56
C LYS A 73 -0.27 -6.90 3.16
N PHE A 74 0.60 -7.20 2.19
CA PHE A 74 0.73 -8.54 1.61
C PHE A 74 2.11 -9.15 1.88
N ASN A 75 2.15 -10.26 2.63
CA ASN A 75 3.39 -11.00 2.81
C ASN A 75 3.70 -11.82 1.54
N ALA A 76 4.70 -11.39 0.80
CA ALA A 76 5.12 -12.04 -0.44
C ALA A 76 5.71 -13.46 -0.27
N GLU A 77 5.91 -13.91 0.96
CA GLU A 77 6.32 -15.26 1.34
C GLU A 77 5.35 -15.88 2.36
N GLY A 78 4.12 -15.35 2.44
CA GLY A 78 3.02 -15.87 3.27
C GLY A 78 2.27 -17.04 2.63
N ASP A 79 1.21 -17.49 3.32
CA ASP A 79 0.34 -18.60 2.91
C ASP A 79 -1.12 -18.18 2.63
N GLU A 80 -1.39 -16.87 2.59
CA GLU A 80 -2.72 -16.33 2.31
C GLU A 80 -3.23 -16.78 0.94
N GLY A 81 -4.43 -17.39 0.87
CA GLY A 81 -5.09 -17.66 -0.40
C GLY A 81 -5.71 -16.38 -0.98
N VAL A 82 -5.51 -16.10 -2.27
CA VAL A 82 -6.03 -14.91 -2.94
C VAL A 82 -6.78 -15.27 -4.20
N ASP A 83 -8.03 -14.84 -4.30
CA ASP A 83 -8.84 -14.95 -5.51
C ASP A 83 -8.77 -13.64 -6.31
N PHE A 84 -8.05 -13.67 -7.43
CA PHE A 84 -7.80 -12.49 -8.25
C PHE A 84 -8.02 -12.79 -9.72
N ASN A 85 -8.86 -11.99 -10.39
CA ASN A 85 -9.18 -12.11 -11.81
C ASN A 85 -9.62 -13.53 -12.23
N GLY A 86 -10.41 -14.21 -11.38
CA GLY A 86 -10.94 -15.55 -11.66
C GLY A 86 -9.92 -16.68 -11.45
N GLN A 87 -8.77 -16.38 -10.90
CA GLN A 87 -7.73 -17.35 -10.56
C GLN A 87 -7.41 -17.30 -9.06
N THR A 88 -7.22 -18.47 -8.45
CA THR A 88 -6.78 -18.59 -7.06
C THR A 88 -5.24 -18.67 -7.02
N PHE A 89 -4.63 -17.76 -6.26
CA PHE A 89 -3.19 -17.73 -5.99
C PHE A 89 -2.94 -18.23 -4.56
N SER A 90 -1.88 -19.00 -4.39
CA SER A 90 -1.47 -19.56 -3.09
C SER A 90 0.05 -19.62 -2.98
N ASN A 91 0.55 -20.18 -1.90
CA ASN A 91 1.96 -20.51 -1.75
C ASN A 91 2.12 -22.01 -1.45
N PRO A 92 2.05 -22.89 -2.47
CA PRO A 92 2.04 -24.35 -2.28
C PRO A 92 3.33 -24.90 -1.65
N ASN A 93 4.41 -24.14 -1.67
CA ASN A 93 5.70 -24.52 -1.09
C ASN A 93 5.97 -23.78 0.24
N TYR A 94 4.94 -23.17 0.84
CA TYR A 94 5.07 -22.53 2.14
C TYR A 94 5.44 -23.55 3.22
N ASP A 95 6.48 -23.22 4.01
CA ASP A 95 6.94 -24.02 5.13
C ASP A 95 6.59 -23.31 6.44
N PRO A 96 5.62 -23.80 7.24
CA PRO A 96 5.24 -23.17 8.52
C PRO A 96 6.41 -23.05 9.51
N ALA A 97 7.41 -23.94 9.44
CA ALA A 97 8.62 -23.86 10.29
C ALA A 97 9.50 -22.65 9.93
N LYS A 98 9.28 -22.05 8.77
CA LYS A 98 9.97 -20.85 8.29
C LYS A 98 9.11 -19.59 8.32
N ALA A 99 7.98 -19.57 9.03
CA ALA A 99 7.06 -18.42 9.07
C ALA A 99 7.72 -17.10 9.54
N LYS A 100 8.81 -17.16 10.32
CA LYS A 100 9.54 -15.97 10.82
C LYS A 100 10.86 -15.68 10.08
N ARG A 101 11.13 -16.38 8.99
CA ARG A 101 12.36 -16.25 8.18
C ARG A 101 12.05 -16.40 6.70
N ARG A 102 13.06 -16.48 5.85
CA ARG A 102 12.86 -16.68 4.40
C ARG A 102 12.08 -17.94 4.11
N ASN A 103 11.08 -17.80 3.26
CA ASN A 103 10.18 -18.85 2.80
C ASN A 103 10.08 -18.83 1.26
N SER A 104 9.28 -19.73 0.69
CA SER A 104 8.96 -19.73 -0.73
C SER A 104 8.15 -18.47 -1.09
N GLN A 105 8.39 -17.98 -2.30
CA GLN A 105 7.65 -16.83 -2.82
C GLN A 105 6.22 -17.22 -3.18
N HIS A 106 5.25 -16.43 -2.74
CA HIS A 106 3.85 -16.57 -3.05
C HIS A 106 3.57 -16.35 -4.55
N GLN A 107 2.67 -17.12 -5.13
CA GLN A 107 2.30 -17.01 -6.55
C GLN A 107 1.80 -15.60 -6.94
N MET A 108 1.10 -14.88 -6.05
CA MET A 108 0.68 -13.51 -6.28
C MET A 108 1.87 -12.54 -6.43
N ALA A 109 2.92 -12.71 -5.63
CA ALA A 109 4.14 -11.92 -5.76
C ALA A 109 4.89 -12.22 -7.08
N GLN A 110 4.86 -13.48 -7.51
CA GLN A 110 5.37 -13.89 -8.83
C GLN A 110 4.55 -13.29 -9.97
N TYR A 111 3.22 -13.33 -9.87
CA TYR A 111 2.30 -12.76 -10.85
C TYR A 111 2.55 -11.27 -11.10
N PHE A 112 2.77 -10.48 -10.04
CA PHE A 112 3.13 -9.06 -10.15
C PHE A 112 4.62 -8.82 -10.45
N GLY A 113 5.42 -9.86 -10.65
CA GLY A 113 6.84 -9.74 -10.97
C GLY A 113 7.68 -9.12 -9.86
N THR A 114 7.25 -9.24 -8.60
CA THR A 114 7.96 -8.65 -7.45
C THR A 114 9.27 -9.40 -7.20
N ARG A 115 10.40 -8.69 -7.31
CA ARG A 115 11.75 -9.27 -7.17
C ARG A 115 12.56 -8.71 -5.99
N SER A 116 12.06 -7.68 -5.34
CA SER A 116 12.71 -7.01 -4.21
C SER A 116 11.69 -6.53 -3.20
N TYR A 117 12.10 -6.35 -1.96
CA TYR A 117 11.23 -5.92 -0.86
C TYR A 117 11.85 -4.73 -0.10
N PRO A 118 11.01 -3.74 0.30
CA PRO A 118 9.59 -3.62 -0.03
C PRO A 118 9.37 -3.27 -1.51
N THR A 119 8.20 -3.58 -2.05
CA THR A 119 7.70 -3.03 -3.30
C THR A 119 6.26 -2.59 -3.09
N ILE A 120 5.98 -1.32 -3.35
CA ILE A 120 4.61 -0.82 -3.35
C ILE A 120 4.03 -1.04 -4.75
N LEU A 121 2.88 -1.73 -4.83
CA LEU A 121 2.15 -1.91 -6.08
C LEU A 121 0.91 -1.04 -6.09
N PHE A 122 0.55 -0.53 -7.26
CA PHE A 122 -0.69 0.19 -7.48
C PHE A 122 -1.58 -0.56 -8.46
N LEU A 123 -2.83 -0.76 -8.07
CA LEU A 123 -3.89 -1.24 -8.95
C LEU A 123 -4.93 -0.14 -9.13
N GLY A 124 -5.50 -0.08 -10.33
CA GLY A 124 -6.60 0.83 -10.64
C GLY A 124 -7.94 0.38 -10.04
N GLU A 125 -9.00 1.10 -10.38
CA GLU A 125 -10.33 0.91 -9.79
C GLU A 125 -11.03 -0.40 -10.21
N ASN A 126 -10.54 -1.04 -11.28
CA ASN A 126 -11.00 -2.36 -11.74
C ASN A 126 -9.92 -3.44 -11.52
N ALA A 127 -9.05 -3.24 -10.53
CA ALA A 127 -7.92 -4.11 -10.20
C ALA A 127 -6.89 -4.30 -11.34
N GLU A 128 -6.88 -3.43 -12.36
CA GLU A 128 -5.84 -3.41 -13.38
C GLU A 128 -4.50 -2.99 -12.80
N PHE A 129 -3.43 -3.67 -13.19
CA PHE A 129 -2.09 -3.36 -12.72
C PHE A 129 -1.59 -2.04 -13.31
N LEU A 130 -1.20 -1.09 -12.46
CA LEU A 130 -0.69 0.22 -12.88
C LEU A 130 0.83 0.29 -12.85
N ALA A 131 1.44 0.08 -11.68
CA ALA A 131 2.90 0.15 -11.56
C ALA A 131 3.44 -0.49 -10.26
N PRO A 132 4.70 -0.98 -10.30
CA PRO A 132 5.47 -1.31 -9.11
C PRO A 132 6.41 -0.15 -8.75
N ILE A 133 6.55 0.16 -7.47
CA ILE A 133 7.52 1.10 -6.93
C ILE A 133 8.44 0.34 -5.97
N PRO A 134 9.58 -0.18 -6.47
CA PRO A 134 10.48 -0.98 -5.66
C PRO A 134 11.32 -0.14 -4.70
N GLY A 135 11.63 -0.73 -3.53
CA GLY A 135 12.53 -0.20 -2.53
C GLY A 135 11.87 0.76 -1.54
N TYR A 136 12.61 1.05 -0.48
CA TYR A 136 12.22 1.98 0.57
C TYR A 136 11.99 3.40 0.01
N ARG A 137 10.92 4.05 0.47
CA ARG A 137 10.60 5.46 0.19
C ARG A 137 10.25 6.16 1.49
N THR A 138 10.74 7.38 1.67
CA THR A 138 10.26 8.28 2.75
C THR A 138 8.83 8.73 2.46
N ALA A 139 8.12 9.28 3.44
CA ALA A 139 6.75 9.77 3.22
C ALA A 139 6.67 10.80 2.08
N PRO A 140 7.57 11.83 2.00
CA PRO A 140 7.60 12.74 0.86
C PRO A 140 7.86 12.07 -0.50
N GLN A 141 8.71 11.04 -0.54
CA GLN A 141 9.01 10.31 -1.77
C GLN A 141 7.83 9.43 -2.22
N LEU A 142 7.11 8.82 -1.27
CA LEU A 142 5.94 8.00 -1.59
C LEU A 142 4.74 8.87 -1.99
N GLU A 143 4.59 10.07 -1.41
CA GLU A 143 3.53 11.03 -1.75
C GLU A 143 3.46 11.31 -3.26
N LEU A 144 4.62 11.46 -3.90
CA LEU A 144 4.69 11.69 -5.35
C LEU A 144 3.92 10.63 -6.13
N TYR A 145 4.10 9.35 -5.79
CA TYR A 145 3.42 8.23 -6.45
C TYR A 145 1.97 8.10 -6.00
N LEU A 146 1.71 8.33 -4.71
CA LEU A 146 0.34 8.32 -4.19
C LEU A 146 -0.54 9.34 -4.91
N LYS A 147 -0.03 10.54 -5.16
CA LYS A 147 -0.77 11.56 -5.92
C LYS A 147 -0.80 11.26 -7.42
N LEU A 148 0.32 10.79 -8.00
CA LEU A 148 0.36 10.39 -9.41
C LEU A 148 -0.77 9.42 -9.78
N PHE A 149 -0.98 8.38 -8.95
CA PHE A 149 -2.00 7.38 -9.20
C PHE A 149 -3.36 7.78 -8.60
N GLY A 150 -3.39 8.33 -7.38
CA GLY A 150 -4.63 8.70 -6.69
C GLY A 150 -5.44 9.77 -7.41
N GLU A 151 -4.78 10.71 -8.04
CA GLU A 151 -5.38 11.84 -8.77
C GLU A 151 -5.42 11.59 -10.30
N ASP A 152 -5.19 10.36 -10.75
CA ASP A 152 -5.22 9.96 -12.16
C ASP A 152 -4.23 10.69 -13.08
N LEU A 153 -3.21 11.33 -12.51
CA LEU A 153 -2.21 12.08 -13.28
C LEU A 153 -1.41 11.19 -14.24
N TYR A 154 -1.25 9.91 -13.91
CA TYR A 154 -0.58 8.91 -14.77
C TYR A 154 -1.25 8.77 -16.13
N LYS A 155 -2.52 9.12 -16.27
CA LYS A 155 -3.26 9.09 -17.56
C LYS A 155 -2.75 10.15 -18.56
N THR A 156 -2.21 11.25 -18.04
CA THR A 156 -1.62 12.34 -18.84
C THR A 156 -0.11 12.35 -18.80
N ILE A 157 0.49 11.89 -17.71
CA ILE A 157 1.96 11.74 -17.54
C ILE A 157 2.36 10.34 -18.06
N ASN A 158 2.41 10.21 -19.39
CA ASN A 158 2.58 8.94 -20.09
C ASN A 158 3.97 8.75 -20.73
N SER A 159 4.93 9.62 -20.43
CA SER A 159 6.32 9.50 -20.88
C SER A 159 7.30 9.70 -19.71
N GLN A 160 8.53 9.20 -19.88
CA GLN A 160 9.60 9.41 -18.90
C GLN A 160 9.93 10.90 -18.72
N GLU A 161 9.88 11.68 -19.79
CA GLU A 161 10.13 13.12 -19.76
C GLU A 161 9.05 13.84 -18.96
N ALA A 162 7.77 13.55 -19.21
CA ALA A 162 6.65 14.12 -18.48
C ALA A 162 6.72 13.74 -16.99
N PHE A 163 7.06 12.49 -16.67
CA PHE A 163 7.28 12.05 -15.29
C PHE A 163 8.45 12.80 -14.62
N ASN A 164 9.56 12.97 -15.30
CA ASN A 164 10.71 13.72 -14.76
C ASN A 164 10.36 15.19 -14.49
N ALA A 165 9.59 15.82 -15.38
CA ALA A 165 9.10 17.18 -15.18
C ALA A 165 8.16 17.27 -13.97
N TYR A 166 7.21 16.33 -13.83
CA TYR A 166 6.32 16.21 -12.67
C TYR A 166 7.12 16.04 -11.39
N ALA A 167 8.03 15.06 -11.34
CA ALA A 167 8.85 14.78 -10.16
C ALA A 167 9.71 15.98 -9.74
N LYS A 168 10.26 16.73 -10.72
CA LYS A 168 11.08 17.93 -10.46
C LYS A 168 10.25 19.08 -9.88
N SER A 169 9.01 19.23 -10.30
CA SER A 169 8.10 20.30 -9.83
C SER A 169 7.34 19.93 -8.56
N PHE A 170 7.33 18.64 -8.19
CA PHE A 170 6.55 18.14 -7.07
C PHE A 170 7.04 18.71 -5.73
N LYS A 171 6.12 19.26 -4.96
CA LYS A 171 6.36 19.73 -3.59
C LYS A 171 5.55 18.88 -2.64
N SER A 172 6.25 18.12 -1.80
CA SER A 172 5.61 17.31 -0.77
C SER A 172 4.88 18.16 0.26
N SER A 173 3.77 17.63 0.75
CA SER A 173 2.97 18.16 1.85
C SER A 173 2.91 17.21 3.06
N PHE A 174 3.52 16.01 2.96
CA PHE A 174 3.57 14.99 4.02
C PHE A 174 4.76 15.13 4.95
#